data_209d5d460b159c1f26755116af9d183f
#
_entry.id   209d5d460b159c1f26755116af9d183f
#
_cell.length_a   1.000
_cell.length_b   1.000
_cell.length_c   1.000
_cell.angle_alpha   90.00
_cell.angle_beta   90.00
_cell.angle_gamma   90.00
#
_symmetry.space_group_name_H-M   'P 1'
#
loop_
_entity.id
_entity.type
_entity.pdbx_description
1 polymer ?
#
loop_
_entity_poly.entity_id
_entity_poly.type
_entity_poly.pdbx_seq_one_letter_code
_entity_poly.pdbx_strand_id
1 'polypeptide(L)'
;FGVEIEDKKLLVFGNKQMAQRIITLISVVSENAYLITECAVNIEKFVQRICEKSDVKLVKMRLVDITIEKGVMVNCSVNLMAQDDPITLALKYAHNIIVIAFRLGGIAANITVYKSGKFSISKVDDDSKDELIQSIINTVR
;
A
#
# COMPACT_ATOMS: atom_id res chain seq x y z
N PHE A 1 2.82 18.52 -4.51
CA PHE A 1 1.83 17.71 -3.80
C PHE A 1 0.47 17.79 -4.48
N GLY A 2 -0.40 16.87 -4.20
CA GLY A 2 -1.76 16.86 -4.69
C GLY A 2 -2.74 16.34 -3.65
N VAL A 3 -4.01 16.68 -3.83
CA VAL A 3 -5.11 16.18 -3.00
C VAL A 3 -6.21 15.70 -3.93
N GLU A 4 -6.69 14.50 -3.69
CA GLU A 4 -7.79 13.91 -4.45
C GLU A 4 -8.85 13.39 -3.47
N ILE A 5 -10.10 13.63 -3.76
CA ILE A 5 -11.24 13.18 -2.94
C ILE A 5 -12.10 12.28 -3.81
N GLU A 6 -12.24 11.03 -3.40
CA GLU A 6 -13.08 10.06 -4.09
C GLU A 6 -13.76 9.14 -3.06
N ASP A 7 -15.05 8.90 -3.20
CA ASP A 7 -15.84 8.01 -2.34
C ASP A 7 -15.62 8.21 -0.83
N LYS A 8 -15.63 9.46 -0.37
CA LYS A 8 -15.37 9.83 1.03
C LYS A 8 -13.94 9.47 1.53
N LYS A 9 -13.01 9.21 0.62
CA LYS A 9 -11.60 9.02 0.92
C LYS A 9 -10.81 10.21 0.44
N LEU A 10 -9.91 10.66 1.28
CA LEU A 10 -8.96 11.72 0.99
C LEU A 10 -7.59 11.10 0.72
N LEU A 11 -7.07 11.35 -0.47
CA LEU A 11 -5.72 10.95 -0.86
C LEU A 11 -4.82 12.18 -0.84
N VAL A 12 -3.75 12.11 -0.12
CA VAL A 12 -2.77 13.20 -0.05
C VAL A 12 -1.44 12.71 -0.60
N PHE A 13 -0.98 13.37 -1.66
CA PHE A 13 0.32 13.12 -2.29
C PHE A 13 1.35 14.07 -1.69
N GLY A 14 2.27 13.53 -0.90
CA GLY A 14 3.28 14.28 -0.21
C GLY A 14 3.80 13.55 1.02
N ASN A 15 4.43 14.26 1.91
CA ASN A 15 4.89 13.68 3.16
C ASN A 15 3.82 13.76 4.28
N LYS A 16 4.09 13.09 5.39
CA LYS A 16 3.18 13.04 6.54
C LYS A 16 2.83 14.42 7.10
N GLN A 17 3.79 15.35 7.14
CA GLN A 17 3.54 16.70 7.63
C GLN A 17 2.57 17.46 6.73
N MET A 18 2.70 17.29 5.42
CA MET A 18 1.81 17.90 4.44
C MET A 18 0.40 17.34 4.57
N ALA A 19 0.26 16.03 4.72
CA ALA A 19 -1.02 15.37 4.96
C ALA A 19 -1.69 15.95 6.22
N GLN A 20 -0.96 16.09 7.30
CA GLN A 20 -1.48 16.65 8.56
C GLN A 20 -1.94 18.10 8.41
N ARG A 21 -1.18 18.92 7.68
CA ARG A 21 -1.56 20.33 7.39
C ARG A 21 -2.85 20.40 6.57
N ILE A 22 -3.01 19.55 5.58
CA ILE A 22 -4.23 19.49 4.74
C ILE A 22 -5.44 19.09 5.59
N ILE A 23 -5.31 18.08 6.44
CA ILE A 23 -6.37 17.67 7.36
C ILE A 23 -6.78 18.81 8.27
N THR A 24 -5.82 19.52 8.86
CA THR A 24 -6.07 20.70 9.70
C THR A 24 -6.78 21.80 8.93
N LEU A 25 -6.33 22.09 7.70
CA LEU A 25 -6.95 23.10 6.85
C LEU A 25 -8.41 22.77 6.53
N ILE A 26 -8.69 21.53 6.16
CA ILE A 26 -10.06 21.07 5.89
C ILE A 26 -10.93 21.22 7.15
N SER A 27 -10.42 20.84 8.31
CA SER A 27 -11.15 20.98 9.57
C SER A 27 -11.47 22.46 9.89
N VAL A 28 -10.52 23.36 9.69
CA VAL A 28 -10.72 24.81 9.92
C VAL A 28 -11.70 25.39 8.94
N VAL A 29 -11.52 25.14 7.64
CA VAL A 29 -12.39 25.71 6.58
C VAL A 29 -13.80 25.17 6.65
N SER A 30 -13.99 23.92 7.03
CA SER A 30 -15.30 23.29 7.18
C SER A 30 -15.93 23.50 8.56
N GLU A 31 -15.32 24.26 9.44
CA GLU A 31 -15.77 24.46 10.83
C GLU A 31 -16.00 23.12 11.57
N ASN A 32 -15.10 22.18 11.36
CA ASN A 32 -15.17 20.81 11.91
C ASN A 32 -16.40 19.99 11.44
N ALA A 33 -16.96 20.31 10.27
CA ALA A 33 -18.07 19.54 9.69
C ALA A 33 -17.68 18.12 9.26
N TYR A 34 -16.38 17.88 9.05
CA TYR A 34 -15.84 16.58 8.63
C TYR A 34 -14.87 16.02 9.66
N LEU A 35 -15.08 14.78 10.04
CA LEU A 35 -14.12 13.99 10.81
C LEU A 35 -13.26 13.20 9.83
N ILE A 36 -11.95 13.51 9.79
CA ILE A 36 -10.99 12.82 8.95
C ILE A 36 -10.15 11.90 9.82
N THR A 37 -10.19 10.60 9.54
CA THR A 37 -9.42 9.57 10.23
C THR A 37 -8.48 8.86 9.26
N GLU A 38 -7.35 8.36 9.77
CA GLU A 38 -6.44 7.55 8.96
C GLU A 38 -7.16 6.28 8.48
N CYS A 39 -7.02 5.99 7.18
CA CYS A 39 -7.60 4.81 6.57
C CYS A 39 -6.55 3.68 6.57
N ALA A 40 -6.66 2.75 7.50
CA ALA A 40 -5.85 1.55 7.46
C ALA A 40 -6.26 0.67 6.27
N VAL A 41 -5.27 0.14 5.55
CA VAL A 41 -5.49 -0.80 4.45
C VAL A 41 -5.66 -2.20 5.04
N ASN A 42 -6.69 -2.91 4.60
CA ASN A 42 -6.77 -4.35 4.81
C ASN A 42 -5.74 -5.03 3.89
N ILE A 43 -4.52 -5.16 4.40
CA ILE A 43 -3.37 -5.63 3.61
C ILE A 43 -3.56 -7.06 3.09
N GLU A 44 -4.24 -7.90 3.84
CA GLU A 44 -4.54 -9.27 3.41
C GLU A 44 -5.42 -9.30 2.16
N LYS A 45 -6.53 -8.56 2.18
CA LYS A 45 -7.39 -8.42 1.00
C LYS A 45 -6.70 -7.74 -0.17
N PHE A 46 -5.87 -6.75 0.13
CA PHE A 46 -5.08 -6.06 -0.88
C PHE A 46 -4.13 -7.02 -1.58
N VAL A 47 -3.38 -7.82 -0.83
CA VAL A 47 -2.46 -8.83 -1.39
C VAL A 47 -3.21 -9.86 -2.23
N GLN A 48 -4.35 -10.35 -1.76
CA GLN A 48 -5.18 -11.26 -2.53
C GLN A 48 -5.58 -10.65 -3.88
N ARG A 49 -6.03 -9.40 -3.90
CA ARG A 49 -6.44 -8.70 -5.13
C ARG A 49 -5.29 -8.44 -6.09
N ILE A 50 -4.13 -8.03 -5.60
CA ILE A 50 -2.98 -7.81 -6.50
C ILE A 50 -2.44 -9.11 -7.08
N CYS A 51 -2.48 -10.20 -6.33
CA CYS A 51 -2.05 -11.52 -6.80
C CYS A 51 -2.97 -12.11 -7.89
N GLU A 52 -4.20 -11.63 -8.00
CA GLU A 52 -5.12 -11.99 -9.08
C GLU A 52 -4.78 -11.31 -10.42
N LYS A 53 -4.00 -10.24 -10.40
CA LYS A 53 -3.58 -9.52 -11.61
C LYS A 53 -2.50 -10.31 -12.35
N SER A 54 -2.69 -10.50 -13.65
CA SER A 54 -1.76 -11.25 -14.50
C SER A 54 -0.42 -10.55 -14.73
N ASP A 55 -0.40 -9.23 -14.55
CA ASP A 55 0.75 -8.36 -14.82
C ASP A 55 1.50 -7.92 -13.55
N VAL A 56 1.17 -8.48 -12.40
CA VAL A 56 1.84 -8.18 -11.14
C VAL A 56 3.17 -8.92 -11.03
N LYS A 57 4.19 -8.19 -10.58
CA LYS A 57 5.49 -8.76 -10.19
C LYS A 57 5.77 -8.37 -8.75
N LEU A 58 5.74 -9.33 -7.86
CA LEU A 58 6.03 -9.12 -6.45
C LEU A 58 7.54 -8.92 -6.25
N VAL A 59 7.91 -7.92 -5.45
CA VAL A 59 9.29 -7.54 -5.22
C VAL A 59 9.75 -7.94 -3.83
N LYS A 60 9.01 -7.52 -2.82
CA LYS A 60 9.42 -7.67 -1.42
C LYS A 60 8.20 -7.63 -0.51
N MET A 61 8.26 -8.34 0.61
CA MET A 61 7.28 -8.20 1.68
C MET A 61 7.96 -8.16 3.04
N ARG A 62 7.31 -7.55 4.00
CA ARG A 62 7.70 -7.56 5.39
C ARG A 62 6.63 -8.26 6.21
N LEU A 63 7.04 -9.24 6.99
CA LEU A 63 6.19 -10.08 7.81
C LEU A 63 6.41 -9.79 9.29
N VAL A 64 5.35 -9.88 10.07
CA VAL A 64 5.40 -9.80 11.53
C VAL A 64 4.67 -10.99 12.14
N ASP A 65 5.00 -11.28 13.38
CA ASP A 65 4.33 -12.30 14.19
C ASP A 65 4.34 -13.71 13.56
N ILE A 66 5.44 -14.05 12.89
CA ILE A 66 5.64 -15.41 12.35
C ILE A 66 6.07 -16.32 13.48
N THR A 67 5.24 -17.29 13.80
CA THR A 67 5.57 -18.32 14.80
C THR A 67 6.46 -19.38 14.16
N ILE A 68 7.69 -19.51 14.68
CA ILE A 68 8.63 -20.57 14.27
C ILE A 68 8.39 -21.82 15.10
N GLU A 69 8.27 -21.64 16.40
CA GLU A 69 7.96 -22.67 17.38
C GLU A 69 7.23 -22.07 18.56
N LYS A 70 6.74 -22.89 19.49
CA LYS A 70 6.00 -22.40 20.64
C LYS A 70 6.79 -21.33 21.42
N GLY A 71 6.21 -20.14 21.54
CA GLY A 71 6.78 -19.00 22.26
C GLY A 71 7.86 -18.25 21.48
N VAL A 72 8.14 -18.62 20.23
CA VAL A 72 9.11 -17.93 19.39
C VAL A 72 8.43 -17.30 18.19
N MET A 73 8.36 -15.97 18.19
CA MET A 73 7.80 -15.17 17.09
C MET A 73 8.89 -14.29 16.48
N VAL A 74 8.90 -14.18 15.17
CA VAL A 74 9.88 -13.38 14.44
C VAL A 74 9.21 -12.41 13.47
N ASN A 75 9.92 -11.32 13.22
CA ASN A 75 9.62 -10.38 12.15
C ASN A 75 10.74 -10.52 11.10
N CYS A 76 10.36 -10.58 9.84
CA CYS A 76 11.34 -10.75 8.77
C CYS A 76 10.94 -10.01 7.49
N SER A 77 11.93 -9.76 6.65
CA SER A 77 11.74 -9.27 5.28
C SER A 77 12.05 -10.39 4.31
N VAL A 78 11.20 -10.56 3.31
CA VAL A 78 11.33 -11.59 2.28
C VAL A 78 11.56 -10.94 0.92
N ASN A 79 12.65 -11.32 0.24
CA ASN A 79 12.87 -10.95 -1.14
C ASN A 79 12.06 -11.87 -2.04
N LEU A 80 10.93 -11.37 -2.54
CA LEU A 80 10.01 -12.16 -3.39
C LEU A 80 10.56 -12.35 -4.80
N MET A 81 11.46 -11.51 -5.26
CA MET A 81 12.11 -11.67 -6.56
C MET A 81 13.06 -12.87 -6.61
N ALA A 82 13.56 -13.30 -5.45
CA ALA A 82 14.43 -14.46 -5.34
C ALA A 82 13.68 -15.79 -5.14
N GLN A 83 12.36 -15.76 -5.07
CA GLN A 83 11.52 -16.94 -4.86
C GLN A 83 11.05 -17.54 -6.20
N ASP A 84 10.92 -18.88 -6.24
CA ASP A 84 10.42 -19.59 -7.43
C ASP A 84 8.93 -19.33 -7.62
N ASP A 85 8.15 -19.28 -6.54
CA ASP A 85 6.72 -19.00 -6.56
C ASP A 85 6.36 -17.92 -5.53
N PRO A 86 6.64 -16.65 -5.86
CA PRO A 86 6.42 -15.54 -4.94
C PRO A 86 4.94 -15.31 -4.61
N ILE A 87 4.03 -15.58 -5.56
CA ILE A 87 2.60 -15.38 -5.36
C ILE A 87 2.06 -16.34 -4.30
N THR A 88 2.35 -17.63 -4.42
CA THR A 88 1.95 -18.62 -3.41
C THR A 88 2.51 -18.29 -2.03
N LEU A 89 3.76 -17.85 -1.98
CA LEU A 89 4.40 -17.45 -0.73
C LEU A 89 3.72 -16.23 -0.09
N ALA A 90 3.42 -15.20 -0.89
CA ALA A 90 2.72 -14.01 -0.41
C ALA A 90 1.30 -14.33 0.08
N LEU A 91 0.57 -15.17 -0.63
CA LEU A 91 -0.78 -15.60 -0.23
C LEU A 91 -0.76 -16.43 1.05
N LYS A 92 0.25 -17.29 1.22
CA LYS A 92 0.43 -18.10 2.43
C LYS A 92 0.59 -17.24 3.68
N TYR A 93 1.31 -16.12 3.58
CA TYR A 93 1.60 -15.22 4.70
C TYR A 93 0.83 -13.90 4.66
N ALA A 94 -0.19 -13.76 3.81
CA ALA A 94 -0.94 -12.51 3.62
C ALA A 94 -1.43 -11.90 4.94
N HIS A 95 -1.84 -12.74 5.89
CA HIS A 95 -2.29 -12.37 7.24
C HIS A 95 -1.19 -11.68 8.08
N ASN A 96 0.08 -12.00 7.83
CA ASN A 96 1.23 -11.47 8.56
C ASN A 96 1.95 -10.31 7.85
N ILE A 97 1.53 -9.97 6.62
CA ILE A 97 2.14 -8.90 5.85
C ILE A 97 1.76 -7.53 6.41
N ILE A 98 2.75 -6.68 6.64
CA ILE A 98 2.55 -5.27 7.01
C ILE A 98 3.04 -4.30 5.94
N VAL A 99 3.90 -4.76 5.03
CA VAL A 99 4.39 -4.01 3.88
C VAL A 99 4.53 -4.95 2.70
N ILE A 100 4.07 -4.54 1.54
CA ILE A 100 4.30 -5.24 0.28
C ILE A 100 4.75 -4.29 -0.80
N ALA A 101 5.79 -4.68 -1.53
CA ALA A 101 6.29 -3.95 -2.69
C ALA A 101 6.12 -4.82 -3.95
N PHE A 102 5.65 -4.19 -5.02
CA PHE A 102 5.36 -4.86 -6.28
C PHE A 102 5.50 -3.90 -7.46
N ARG A 103 5.46 -4.45 -8.67
CA ARG A 103 5.40 -3.71 -9.94
C ARG A 103 4.15 -4.15 -10.69
N LEU A 104 3.60 -3.24 -11.48
CA LEU A 104 2.45 -3.51 -12.35
C LEU A 104 2.79 -3.22 -13.82
N GLY A 105 2.33 -4.09 -14.70
CA GLY A 105 2.54 -3.98 -16.14
C GLY A 105 4.02 -3.93 -16.51
N GLY A 106 4.33 -3.26 -17.61
CA GLY A 106 5.71 -3.01 -18.06
C GLY A 106 6.39 -1.83 -17.37
N ILE A 107 5.78 -1.25 -16.34
CA ILE A 107 6.28 -0.07 -15.64
C ILE A 107 7.33 -0.51 -14.62
N ALA A 108 8.55 0.03 -14.72
CA ALA A 108 9.68 -0.31 -13.86
C ALA A 108 9.66 0.39 -12.49
N ALA A 109 8.52 0.93 -12.07
CA ALA A 109 8.36 1.58 -10.78
C ALA A 109 7.94 0.58 -9.69
N ASN A 110 8.60 0.64 -8.54
CA ASN A 110 8.18 -0.11 -7.37
C ASN A 110 7.05 0.64 -6.64
N ILE A 111 5.97 -0.06 -6.38
CA ILE A 111 4.86 0.41 -5.57
C ILE A 111 4.97 -0.29 -4.22
N THR A 112 5.02 0.46 -3.14
CA THR A 112 5.08 -0.08 -1.78
C THR A 112 3.85 0.35 -1.02
N VAL A 113 3.10 -0.61 -0.50
CA VAL A 113 1.89 -0.38 0.28
C VAL A 113 2.12 -0.85 1.71
N TYR A 114 1.77 0.00 2.65
CA TYR A 114 1.89 -0.24 4.09
C TYR A 114 0.49 -0.48 4.69
N LYS A 115 0.41 -1.37 5.64
CA LYS A 115 -0.82 -1.64 6.40
C LYS A 115 -1.42 -0.37 7.03
N SER A 116 -0.58 0.62 7.35
CA SER A 116 -1.00 1.92 7.89
C SER A 116 -1.80 2.80 6.93
N GLY A 117 -1.94 2.40 5.65
CA GLY A 117 -2.58 3.20 4.61
C GLY A 117 -1.64 4.08 3.81
N LYS A 118 -0.37 4.15 4.20
CA LYS A 118 0.66 4.82 3.41
C LYS A 118 1.01 3.98 2.18
N PHE A 119 1.26 4.63 1.07
CA PHE A 119 1.90 4.00 -0.08
C PHE A 119 2.98 4.91 -0.67
N SER A 120 3.93 4.33 -1.35
CA SER A 120 4.97 5.06 -2.07
C SER A 120 5.20 4.45 -3.44
N ILE A 121 5.54 5.30 -4.39
CA ILE A 121 5.89 4.90 -5.75
C ILE A 121 7.31 5.39 -5.99
N SER A 122 8.20 4.50 -6.41
CA SER A 122 9.55 4.88 -6.81
C SER A 122 9.52 5.70 -8.09
N LYS A 123 10.67 6.20 -8.52
CA LYS A 123 10.78 7.05 -9.72
C LYS A 123 9.96 6.50 -10.88
N VAL A 124 8.99 7.28 -11.30
CA VAL A 124 8.07 7.02 -12.40
C VAL A 124 7.87 8.33 -13.16
N ASP A 125 7.68 8.25 -14.45
CA ASP A 125 7.29 9.41 -15.26
C ASP A 125 5.86 9.87 -14.92
N ASP A 126 5.56 11.14 -15.18
CA ASP A 126 4.24 11.71 -14.84
C ASP A 126 3.09 11.03 -15.60
N ASP A 127 3.33 10.55 -16.82
CA ASP A 127 2.32 9.89 -17.63
C ASP A 127 1.87 8.55 -17.04
N SER A 128 2.80 7.79 -16.47
CA SER A 128 2.51 6.49 -15.86
C SER A 128 2.02 6.60 -14.42
N LYS A 129 2.28 7.72 -13.76
CA LYS A 129 1.97 7.93 -12.33
C LYS A 129 0.47 7.88 -12.06
N ASP A 130 -0.32 8.57 -12.85
CA ASP A 130 -1.77 8.64 -12.67
C ASP A 130 -2.43 7.28 -12.89
N GLU A 131 -1.97 6.53 -13.89
CA GLU A 131 -2.44 5.16 -14.15
C GLU A 131 -2.15 4.23 -12.96
N LEU A 132 -0.93 4.30 -12.39
CA LEU A 132 -0.55 3.52 -11.22
C LEU A 132 -1.40 3.89 -9.99
N ILE A 133 -1.62 5.17 -9.76
CA ILE A 133 -2.44 5.66 -8.65
C ILE A 133 -3.86 5.14 -8.76
N GLN A 134 -4.48 5.22 -9.93
CA GLN A 134 -5.83 4.70 -10.16
C GLN A 134 -5.88 3.18 -9.94
N SER A 135 -4.87 2.46 -10.38
CA SER A 135 -4.77 1.01 -10.16
C SER A 135 -4.70 0.66 -8.67
N ILE A 136 -3.95 1.42 -7.89
CA ILE A 136 -3.85 1.24 -6.43
C ILE A 136 -5.20 1.53 -5.77
N ILE A 137 -5.83 2.66 -6.10
CA ILE A 137 -7.14 3.05 -5.55
C ILE A 137 -8.16 1.95 -5.79
N ASN A 138 -8.24 1.46 -7.02
CA ASN A 138 -9.18 0.40 -7.40
C ASN A 138 -8.91 -0.91 -6.66
N THR A 139 -7.67 -1.17 -6.31
CA THR A 139 -7.29 -2.39 -5.57
C THR A 139 -7.59 -2.26 -4.08
N VAL A 140 -7.44 -1.08 -3.51
CA VAL A 140 -7.75 -0.80 -2.09
C VAL A 140 -9.25 -0.78 -1.81
N ARG A 141 -10.03 -0.44 -2.80
CA ARG A 141 -11.51 -0.50 -2.71
C ARG A 141 -12.01 -1.93 -2.56
#